data_995cab81fad9864cb8135707631608bb
#
_entry.id   995cab81fad9864cb8135707631608bb
#
_cell.length_a   1.000
_cell.length_b   1.000
_cell.length_c   1.000
_cell.angle_alpha   90.00
_cell.angle_beta   90.00
_cell.angle_gamma   90.00
#
_symmetry.space_group_name_H-M   'P 1'
#
loop_
_entity.id
_entity.type
_entity.pdbx_description
1 polymer ?
#
loop_
_entity_poly.entity_id
_entity_poly.type
_entity_poly.pdbx_seq_one_letter_code
_entity_poly.pdbx_strand_id
1 'polypeptide(L)'
;MRRFWLKKGALIWDLSADTFGTNANFMADPQGLGVKVKIDSFEVERAFFIESVTLENTEISGKLYFKDYTQFTAFAAFLGYVETTEPLRLYYSTAEEKPDYDSTNEWYRLVLIKELKKTEIDLKTGVLICDVKFAALSRWKKDQVITLGLELLGEALIYPYIYPYYYGGQNNVAVVIDNTGNLPTHCTVKVEAETDTPLFRLLKNGGVIEQAKYSVYIRTGGFLIVNSDPANQEASLYTEHTGGELHREDVYYLGEKYYAYSNFITIPSGQSMFLFTAKNSQFGRVTLTYSLQKELI
;
A
#
# COMPACT_ATOMS: atom_id res chain seq x y z
N MET A 1 5.11 23.02 -5.81
CA MET A 1 5.78 22.58 -7.06
C MET A 1 5.49 21.10 -7.28
N ARG A 2 5.33 20.61 -8.51
CA ARG A 2 5.16 19.16 -8.75
C ARG A 2 6.51 18.47 -8.63
N ARG A 3 6.57 17.38 -7.87
CA ARG A 3 7.78 16.58 -7.67
C ARG A 3 7.52 15.13 -8.02
N PHE A 4 8.48 14.53 -8.74
CA PHE A 4 8.47 13.13 -9.12
C PHE A 4 9.80 12.50 -8.74
N TRP A 5 9.75 11.25 -8.28
CA TRP A 5 10.93 10.43 -8.10
C TRP A 5 10.60 8.96 -8.28
N LEU A 6 11.60 8.20 -8.66
CA LEU A 6 11.52 6.75 -8.77
C LEU A 6 12.25 6.11 -7.59
N LYS A 7 11.70 5.04 -7.07
CA LYS A 7 12.34 4.21 -6.04
C LYS A 7 12.37 2.75 -6.49
N LYS A 8 13.54 2.11 -6.33
CA LYS A 8 13.78 0.70 -6.59
C LYS A 8 14.54 0.12 -5.40
N GLY A 9 13.87 -0.63 -4.53
CA GLY A 9 14.44 -1.01 -3.23
C GLY A 9 14.88 0.23 -2.44
N ALA A 10 16.16 0.29 -2.07
CA ALA A 10 16.75 1.45 -1.39
C ALA A 10 17.25 2.57 -2.34
N LEU A 11 17.29 2.30 -3.65
CA LEU A 11 17.78 3.26 -4.63
C LEU A 11 16.70 4.26 -5.01
N ILE A 12 17.08 5.54 -5.06
CA ILE A 12 16.18 6.66 -5.38
C ILE A 12 16.76 7.43 -6.57
N TRP A 13 15.87 7.84 -7.47
CA TRP A 13 16.18 8.73 -8.58
C TRP A 13 15.18 9.89 -8.60
N ASP A 14 15.68 11.11 -8.40
CA ASP A 14 14.88 12.33 -8.43
C ASP A 14 14.62 12.76 -9.88
N LEU A 15 13.34 12.87 -10.27
CA LEU A 15 12.91 13.32 -11.59
C LEU A 15 12.48 14.80 -11.60
N SER A 16 12.69 15.53 -10.50
CA SER A 16 12.27 16.92 -10.33
C SER A 16 13.39 17.82 -9.85
N ALA A 17 14.62 17.40 -10.09
CA ALA A 17 15.79 18.16 -9.67
C ALA A 17 15.95 19.44 -10.51
N ASP A 18 16.17 20.56 -9.85
CA ASP A 18 16.45 21.83 -10.50
C ASP A 18 17.88 21.87 -11.12
N THR A 19 18.73 20.92 -10.72
CA THR A 19 20.11 20.77 -11.19
C THR A 19 20.41 19.31 -11.48
N PHE A 20 21.20 19.05 -12.50
CA PHE A 20 21.67 17.70 -12.81
C PHE A 20 22.59 17.18 -11.71
N GLY A 21 22.19 16.11 -11.06
CA GLY A 21 22.94 15.41 -10.02
C GLY A 21 23.30 13.98 -10.40
N THR A 22 23.92 13.25 -9.48
CA THR A 22 24.34 11.85 -9.73
C THR A 22 23.14 10.93 -10.00
N ASN A 23 22.05 11.09 -9.24
CA ASN A 23 20.80 10.33 -9.38
C ASN A 23 19.60 11.28 -9.49
N ALA A 24 19.74 12.34 -10.29
CA ALA A 24 18.75 13.38 -10.38
C ALA A 24 18.75 14.03 -11.77
N ASN A 25 17.55 14.14 -12.34
CA ASN A 25 17.30 14.83 -13.59
C ASN A 25 15.92 15.49 -13.55
N PHE A 26 15.49 16.08 -14.64
CA PHE A 26 14.23 16.80 -14.73
C PHE A 26 13.28 16.11 -15.69
N MET A 27 12.02 15.92 -15.28
CA MET A 27 10.93 15.43 -16.10
C MET A 27 9.97 16.57 -16.44
N ALA A 28 9.89 16.92 -17.70
CA ALA A 28 8.94 17.92 -18.22
C ALA A 28 7.71 17.25 -18.86
N ASP A 29 6.65 18.05 -19.01
CA ASP A 29 5.40 17.69 -19.68
C ASP A 29 4.81 16.35 -19.25
N PRO A 30 4.66 16.06 -17.92
CA PRO A 30 4.11 14.82 -17.48
C PRO A 30 2.65 14.67 -17.91
N GLN A 31 2.34 13.53 -18.53
CA GLN A 31 1.00 13.14 -18.97
C GLN A 31 0.60 11.81 -18.35
N GLY A 32 -0.71 11.49 -18.39
CA GLY A 32 -1.21 10.21 -17.89
C GLY A 32 -1.35 10.12 -16.36
N LEU A 33 -1.28 11.25 -15.64
CA LEU A 33 -1.50 11.31 -14.20
C LEU A 33 -2.98 11.22 -13.82
N GLY A 34 -3.87 11.45 -14.78
CA GLY A 34 -5.32 11.40 -14.62
C GLY A 34 -5.90 9.99 -14.72
N VAL A 35 -7.21 9.95 -14.89
CA VAL A 35 -8.02 8.74 -15.06
C VAL A 35 -8.38 8.59 -16.52
N LYS A 36 -8.28 7.38 -17.04
CA LYS A 36 -8.79 7.00 -18.35
C LYS A 36 -9.85 5.92 -18.19
N VAL A 37 -11.05 6.21 -18.69
CA VAL A 37 -12.20 5.34 -18.56
C VAL A 37 -12.64 4.88 -19.96
N LYS A 38 -12.85 3.59 -20.12
CA LYS A 38 -13.52 3.02 -21.26
C LYS A 38 -15.00 2.85 -20.92
N ILE A 39 -15.85 3.40 -21.77
CA ILE A 39 -17.30 3.29 -21.64
C ILE A 39 -17.79 2.47 -22.84
N ASP A 40 -18.31 1.29 -22.57
CA ASP A 40 -19.00 0.50 -23.58
C ASP A 40 -20.50 0.84 -23.51
N SER A 41 -21.05 1.24 -24.65
CA SER A 41 -22.46 1.63 -24.78
C SER A 41 -23.07 1.07 -26.03
N PHE A 42 -24.36 0.87 -26.02
CA PHE A 42 -25.14 0.48 -27.19
C PHE A 42 -26.31 1.44 -27.39
N GLU A 43 -26.76 1.55 -28.63
CA GLU A 43 -27.87 2.44 -29.03
C GLU A 43 -29.14 1.62 -29.22
N VAL A 44 -30.23 2.07 -28.60
CA VAL A 44 -31.58 1.53 -28.83
C VAL A 44 -32.51 2.74 -29.06
N GLU A 45 -33.19 2.77 -30.21
CA GLU A 45 -34.19 3.80 -30.55
C GLU A 45 -33.67 5.25 -30.33
N ARG A 46 -32.42 5.53 -30.71
CA ARG A 46 -31.71 6.82 -30.56
C ARG A 46 -31.36 7.19 -29.10
N ALA A 47 -31.50 6.28 -28.17
CA ALA A 47 -31.00 6.43 -26.80
C ALA A 47 -29.76 5.56 -26.58
N PHE A 48 -28.72 6.14 -25.96
CA PHE A 48 -27.52 5.41 -25.60
C PHE A 48 -27.65 4.83 -24.18
N PHE A 49 -27.37 3.55 -24.07
CA PHE A 49 -27.33 2.84 -22.80
C PHE A 49 -25.89 2.43 -22.49
N ILE A 50 -25.43 2.71 -21.28
CA ILE A 50 -24.11 2.31 -20.80
C ILE A 50 -24.19 0.83 -20.40
N GLU A 51 -23.39 -0.01 -21.07
CA GLU A 51 -23.26 -1.43 -20.75
C GLU A 51 -22.20 -1.65 -19.67
N SER A 52 -21.04 -1.01 -19.82
CA SER A 52 -19.97 -1.13 -18.84
C SER A 52 -19.13 0.14 -18.76
N VAL A 53 -18.54 0.35 -17.57
CA VAL A 53 -17.55 1.40 -17.32
C VAL A 53 -16.33 0.75 -16.70
N THR A 54 -15.22 0.71 -17.43
CA THR A 54 -13.97 0.11 -16.98
C THR A 54 -12.86 1.13 -16.90
N LEU A 55 -12.07 1.06 -15.83
CA LEU A 55 -10.88 1.88 -15.69
C LEU A 55 -9.76 1.28 -16.52
N GLU A 56 -9.24 2.03 -17.49
CA GLU A 56 -8.10 1.60 -18.28
C GLU A 56 -6.78 1.87 -17.55
N ASN A 57 -5.79 0.98 -17.76
CA ASN A 57 -4.44 1.26 -17.34
C ASN A 57 -3.91 2.48 -18.06
N THR A 58 -3.44 3.46 -17.29
CA THR A 58 -2.84 4.68 -17.84
C THR A 58 -1.36 4.50 -18.07
N GLU A 59 -0.85 5.10 -19.14
CA GLU A 59 0.58 5.28 -19.37
C GLU A 59 0.98 6.65 -18.84
N ILE A 60 2.01 6.71 -18.04
CA ILE A 60 2.60 7.95 -17.57
C ILE A 60 3.76 8.28 -18.50
N SER A 61 3.71 9.40 -19.20
CA SER A 61 4.74 9.80 -20.14
C SER A 61 5.26 11.20 -19.86
N GLY A 62 6.42 11.50 -20.40
CA GLY A 62 7.03 12.82 -20.29
C GLY A 62 8.37 12.88 -21.01
N LYS A 63 9.05 14.03 -20.87
CA LYS A 63 10.39 14.26 -21.42
C LYS A 63 11.39 14.31 -20.28
N LEU A 64 12.41 13.47 -20.32
CA LEU A 64 13.53 13.46 -19.38
C LEU A 64 14.70 14.24 -19.95
N TYR A 65 15.25 15.14 -19.14
CA TYR A 65 16.39 15.96 -19.49
C TYR A 65 17.61 15.41 -18.79
N PHE A 66 18.64 15.06 -19.54
CA PHE A 66 19.92 14.57 -19.03
C PHE A 66 21.03 15.53 -19.40
N LYS A 67 22.00 15.69 -18.51
CA LYS A 67 23.18 16.50 -18.76
C LYS A 67 24.02 15.99 -19.93
N ASP A 68 24.15 14.66 -19.97
CA ASP A 68 25.01 13.96 -20.95
C ASP A 68 24.62 12.49 -21.08
N TYR A 69 25.31 11.76 -21.95
CA TYR A 69 25.13 10.32 -22.13
C TYR A 69 25.53 9.48 -20.91
N THR A 70 26.43 9.97 -20.06
CA THR A 70 26.84 9.26 -18.86
C THR A 70 25.67 9.19 -17.87
N GLN A 71 24.98 10.32 -17.67
CA GLN A 71 23.81 10.39 -16.82
C GLN A 71 22.64 9.55 -17.40
N PHE A 72 22.44 9.60 -18.72
CA PHE A 72 21.45 8.72 -19.39
C PHE A 72 21.75 7.24 -19.16
N THR A 73 23.02 6.83 -19.30
CA THR A 73 23.43 5.44 -19.08
C THR A 73 23.25 5.01 -17.61
N ALA A 74 23.56 5.92 -16.66
CA ALA A 74 23.32 5.69 -15.24
C ALA A 74 21.83 5.53 -14.93
N PHE A 75 20.97 6.34 -15.55
CA PHE A 75 19.52 6.20 -15.41
C PHE A 75 19.01 4.88 -16.01
N ALA A 76 19.49 4.51 -17.21
CA ALA A 76 19.14 3.24 -17.83
C ALA A 76 19.56 2.04 -16.96
N ALA A 77 20.74 2.13 -16.33
CA ALA A 77 21.20 1.11 -15.37
C ALA A 77 20.36 1.07 -14.10
N PHE A 78 19.94 2.22 -13.56
CA PHE A 78 19.01 2.30 -12.43
C PHE A 78 17.68 1.64 -12.75
N LEU A 79 17.11 1.88 -13.92
CA LEU A 79 15.84 1.26 -14.33
C LEU A 79 15.97 -0.26 -14.34
N GLY A 80 17.15 -0.78 -14.66
CA GLY A 80 17.41 -2.22 -14.78
C GLY A 80 16.50 -2.85 -15.84
N TYR A 81 17.07 -3.46 -16.83
CA TYR A 81 16.28 -4.01 -17.92
C TYR A 81 15.30 -5.09 -17.47
N VAL A 82 14.18 -5.08 -18.13
CA VAL A 82 13.17 -6.08 -18.53
C VAL A 82 13.07 -7.40 -17.74
N GLU A 83 14.10 -7.90 -17.14
CA GLU A 83 14.10 -9.13 -16.34
C GLU A 83 13.83 -8.89 -14.85
N THR A 84 13.73 -7.64 -14.42
CA THR A 84 13.43 -7.35 -13.01
C THR A 84 11.95 -7.53 -12.77
N THR A 85 11.63 -8.58 -12.04
CA THR A 85 10.29 -8.87 -11.50
C THR A 85 9.80 -7.81 -10.50
N GLU A 86 10.67 -6.89 -10.08
CA GLU A 86 10.32 -5.82 -9.16
C GLU A 86 9.89 -4.56 -9.90
N PRO A 87 8.61 -4.17 -9.81
CA PRO A 87 8.15 -2.91 -10.38
C PRO A 87 8.77 -1.72 -9.65
N LEU A 88 9.03 -0.65 -10.41
CA LEU A 88 9.45 0.62 -9.86
C LEU A 88 8.29 1.28 -9.13
N ARG A 89 8.58 2.05 -8.08
CA ARG A 89 7.62 2.95 -7.47
C ARG A 89 7.85 4.36 -8.01
N LEU A 90 6.89 4.87 -8.77
CA LEU A 90 6.87 6.28 -9.20
C LEU A 90 6.07 7.07 -8.18
N TYR A 91 6.75 7.93 -7.45
CA TYR A 91 6.17 8.84 -6.47
C TYR A 91 5.80 10.17 -7.10
N TYR A 92 4.76 10.78 -6.56
CA TYR A 92 4.28 12.11 -6.91
C TYR A 92 3.89 12.88 -5.67
N SER A 93 4.36 14.12 -5.58
CA SER A 93 3.99 15.06 -4.52
C SER A 93 3.74 16.44 -5.10
N THR A 94 2.79 17.16 -4.50
CA THR A 94 2.50 18.57 -4.77
C THR A 94 3.02 19.48 -3.67
N ALA A 95 3.68 18.94 -2.66
CA ALA A 95 4.22 19.71 -1.54
C ALA A 95 5.24 20.75 -2.01
N GLU A 96 5.29 21.89 -1.34
CA GLU A 96 6.28 22.94 -1.61
C GLU A 96 7.68 22.53 -1.15
N GLU A 97 7.76 21.87 0.00
CA GLU A 97 9.00 21.35 0.54
C GLU A 97 9.46 20.08 -0.19
N LYS A 98 10.77 19.90 -0.26
CA LYS A 98 11.35 18.67 -0.79
C LYS A 98 10.92 17.50 0.10
N PRO A 99 10.25 16.47 -0.46
CA PRO A 99 9.81 15.34 0.34
C PRO A 99 11.01 14.60 0.90
N ASP A 100 10.85 14.05 2.09
CA ASP A 100 11.74 13.02 2.58
C ASP A 100 11.50 11.76 1.74
N TYR A 101 12.48 11.40 0.91
CA TYR A 101 12.39 10.26 0.00
C TYR A 101 12.22 8.91 0.72
N ASP A 102 12.56 8.84 2.00
CA ASP A 102 12.35 7.66 2.84
C ASP A 102 10.97 7.64 3.51
N SER A 103 10.24 8.75 3.43
CA SER A 103 8.89 8.86 3.96
C SER A 103 7.94 7.93 3.20
N THR A 104 7.22 7.09 3.95
CA THR A 104 6.09 6.29 3.44
C THR A 104 4.83 7.14 3.22
N ASN A 105 4.93 8.45 3.48
CA ASN A 105 3.78 9.35 3.55
C ASN A 105 3.39 9.99 2.20
N GLU A 106 3.99 9.53 1.09
CA GLU A 106 3.73 10.06 -0.24
C GLU A 106 3.00 9.07 -1.13
N TRP A 107 2.25 9.59 -2.10
CA TRP A 107 1.53 8.77 -3.08
C TRP A 107 2.49 8.22 -4.13
N TYR A 108 2.34 6.93 -4.45
CA TYR A 108 3.11 6.27 -5.51
C TYR A 108 2.24 5.37 -6.38
N ARG A 109 2.72 5.10 -7.58
CA ARG A 109 2.23 4.01 -8.45
C ARG A 109 3.34 3.00 -8.69
N LEU A 110 2.95 1.74 -8.77
CA LEU A 110 3.82 0.72 -9.32
C LEU A 110 3.85 0.91 -10.83
N VAL A 111 5.05 0.99 -11.40
CA VAL A 111 5.25 1.22 -12.84
C VAL A 111 6.33 0.32 -13.39
N LEU A 112 6.21 -0.02 -14.67
CA LEU A 112 7.30 -0.56 -15.48
C LEU A 112 7.65 0.42 -16.57
N ILE A 113 8.93 0.48 -16.93
CA ILE A 113 9.32 1.25 -18.09
C ILE A 113 8.84 0.55 -19.36
N LYS A 114 8.11 1.27 -20.18
CA LYS A 114 7.62 0.79 -21.47
C LYS A 114 8.51 1.27 -22.62
N GLU A 115 8.99 2.51 -22.51
CA GLU A 115 9.80 3.14 -23.54
C GLU A 115 10.74 4.17 -22.90
N LEU A 116 11.98 4.15 -23.32
CA LEU A 116 12.97 5.21 -23.10
C LEU A 116 13.69 5.44 -24.43
N LYS A 117 13.32 6.50 -25.13
CA LYS A 117 13.94 6.84 -26.42
C LYS A 117 15.28 7.52 -26.18
N LYS A 118 16.33 6.93 -26.72
CA LYS A 118 17.63 7.60 -26.82
C LYS A 118 17.60 8.57 -28.00
N THR A 119 17.94 9.82 -27.76
CA THR A 119 18.05 10.87 -28.79
C THR A 119 19.48 11.39 -28.90
N GLU A 120 19.71 12.35 -29.76
CA GLU A 120 20.97 13.05 -29.85
C GLU A 120 20.99 14.26 -28.91
N ILE A 121 22.21 14.67 -28.48
CA ILE A 121 22.39 15.88 -27.67
C ILE A 121 22.06 17.08 -28.54
N ASP A 122 21.19 17.95 -28.02
CA ASP A 122 20.93 19.24 -28.64
C ASP A 122 22.19 20.13 -28.52
N LEU A 123 22.80 20.39 -29.67
CA LEU A 123 24.07 21.17 -29.73
C LEU A 123 23.92 22.61 -29.23
N LYS A 124 22.69 23.15 -29.17
CA LYS A 124 22.46 24.51 -28.66
C LYS A 124 22.40 24.57 -27.16
N THR A 125 21.77 23.59 -26.54
CA THR A 125 21.57 23.55 -25.08
C THR A 125 22.59 22.65 -24.36
N GLY A 126 23.24 21.75 -25.10
CA GLY A 126 24.12 20.73 -24.52
C GLY A 126 23.40 19.67 -23.72
N VAL A 127 22.06 19.56 -23.83
CA VAL A 127 21.23 18.69 -23.04
C VAL A 127 20.67 17.55 -23.91
N LEU A 128 20.62 16.36 -23.37
CA LEU A 128 19.95 15.20 -23.98
C LEU A 128 18.51 15.14 -23.51
N ILE A 129 17.57 15.20 -24.45
CA ILE A 129 16.12 15.16 -24.18
C ILE A 129 15.57 13.81 -24.66
N CYS A 130 15.01 13.02 -23.75
CA CYS A 130 14.51 11.68 -24.05
C CYS A 130 13.03 11.56 -23.70
N ASP A 131 12.24 11.01 -24.62
CA ASP A 131 10.87 10.63 -24.30
C ASP A 131 10.87 9.38 -23.41
N VAL A 132 10.06 9.39 -22.37
CA VAL A 132 9.87 8.25 -21.47
C VAL A 132 8.39 7.89 -21.39
N LYS A 133 8.10 6.57 -21.30
CA LYS A 133 6.77 6.06 -21.00
C LYS A 133 6.87 4.98 -19.94
N PHE A 134 6.03 5.08 -18.95
CA PHE A 134 5.83 4.10 -17.90
C PHE A 134 4.42 3.51 -18.01
N ALA A 135 4.34 2.19 -18.03
CA ALA A 135 3.07 1.49 -17.87
C ALA A 135 2.71 1.45 -16.38
N ALA A 136 1.56 1.97 -16.01
CA ALA A 136 1.07 1.90 -14.63
C ALA A 136 0.53 0.50 -14.35
N LEU A 137 1.03 -0.14 -13.30
CA LEU A 137 0.63 -1.48 -12.85
C LEU A 137 -0.34 -1.44 -11.67
N SER A 138 -0.52 -0.29 -11.06
CA SER A 138 -1.41 -0.11 -9.91
C SER A 138 -2.13 1.24 -9.99
N ARG A 139 -3.14 1.40 -9.14
CA ARG A 139 -3.68 2.71 -8.77
C ARG A 139 -2.64 3.48 -7.94
N TRP A 140 -2.91 4.75 -7.66
CA TRP A 140 -2.11 5.50 -6.69
C TRP A 140 -2.28 4.88 -5.31
N LYS A 141 -1.17 4.60 -4.65
CA LYS A 141 -1.09 3.98 -3.33
C LYS A 141 -0.33 4.87 -2.36
N LYS A 142 -0.72 4.79 -1.09
CA LYS A 142 0.01 5.40 0.03
C LYS A 142 -0.01 4.43 1.18
N ASP A 143 1.17 3.92 1.56
CA ASP A 143 1.29 2.92 2.59
C ASP A 143 1.06 3.51 3.98
N GLN A 144 0.36 2.78 4.82
CA GLN A 144 0.05 3.12 6.19
C GLN A 144 0.42 1.93 7.09
N VAL A 145 1.06 2.22 8.21
CA VAL A 145 1.40 1.24 9.22
C VAL A 145 0.91 1.76 10.57
N ILE A 146 0.08 0.99 11.23
CA ILE A 146 -0.41 1.27 12.58
C ILE A 146 0.05 0.16 13.49
N THR A 147 0.77 0.49 14.54
CA THR A 147 1.21 -0.48 15.56
C THR A 147 0.49 -0.19 16.87
N LEU A 148 -0.16 -1.20 17.41
CA LEU A 148 -0.90 -1.17 18.65
C LEU A 148 -0.15 -2.01 19.69
N GLY A 149 0.24 -1.41 20.80
CA GLY A 149 0.80 -2.13 21.95
C GLY A 149 -0.31 -2.85 22.71
N LEU A 150 -0.09 -4.10 23.06
CA LEU A 150 -0.88 -4.85 24.03
C LEU A 150 -0.18 -4.72 25.38
N GLU A 151 -0.59 -3.74 26.16
CA GLU A 151 -0.10 -3.57 27.52
C GLU A 151 -1.14 -4.12 28.49
N LEU A 152 -0.69 -4.72 29.58
CA LEU A 152 -1.56 -4.94 30.72
C LEU A 152 -2.03 -3.57 31.19
N LEU A 153 -3.27 -3.22 30.92
CA LEU A 153 -3.90 -2.01 31.45
C LEU A 153 -4.07 -2.15 32.95
N GLY A 154 -2.97 -1.96 33.70
CA GLY A 154 -3.00 -1.52 35.08
C GLY A 154 -3.24 -0.02 35.06
N GLU A 155 -4.45 0.39 35.37
CA GLU A 155 -4.80 1.72 35.90
C GLU A 155 -4.70 2.98 35.05
N ALA A 156 -4.92 3.00 33.75
CA ALA A 156 -5.31 4.27 33.12
C ALA A 156 -6.15 4.07 31.83
N LEU A 157 -7.41 3.87 31.99
CA LEU A 157 -8.36 3.98 30.89
C LEU A 157 -8.61 5.46 30.61
N ILE A 158 -7.90 6.03 29.64
CA ILE A 158 -8.32 7.28 28.99
C ILE A 158 -9.38 6.88 27.96
N TYR A 159 -10.63 7.14 28.31
CA TYR A 159 -11.79 6.87 27.44
C TYR A 159 -12.00 7.99 26.42
N PRO A 160 -12.00 7.72 25.14
CA PRO A 160 -12.99 8.32 24.26
C PRO A 160 -14.26 7.46 24.36
N TYR A 161 -15.34 8.06 24.82
CA TYR A 161 -16.64 7.40 24.89
C TYR A 161 -17.14 7.01 23.51
N ILE A 162 -16.99 5.74 23.15
CA ILE A 162 -17.67 5.15 21.99
C ILE A 162 -18.34 3.87 22.49
N TYR A 163 -19.67 3.88 22.54
CA TYR A 163 -20.46 2.67 22.81
C TYR A 163 -20.30 1.67 21.66
N PRO A 164 -20.25 0.33 21.90
CA PRO A 164 -20.70 -0.40 23.08
C PRO A 164 -19.57 -0.90 23.98
N TYR A 165 -19.82 -0.88 25.28
CA TYR A 165 -18.93 -1.43 26.30
C TYR A 165 -18.86 -2.96 26.22
N TYR A 166 -17.65 -3.50 26.18
CA TYR A 166 -17.39 -4.90 26.51
C TYR A 166 -16.71 -4.98 27.89
N TYR A 167 -17.47 -5.43 28.86
CA TYR A 167 -16.91 -5.77 30.19
C TYR A 167 -16.36 -7.19 30.17
N GLY A 168 -15.10 -7.37 30.59
CA GLY A 168 -14.51 -8.65 30.95
C GLY A 168 -13.08 -8.81 30.44
N GLY A 169 -12.15 -9.07 31.29
CA GLY A 169 -10.78 -9.61 31.22
C GLY A 169 -10.12 -10.00 29.90
N GLN A 170 -10.46 -9.37 28.81
CA GLN A 170 -9.86 -9.59 27.51
C GLN A 170 -9.08 -8.33 27.13
N ASN A 171 -7.83 -8.50 26.74
CA ASN A 171 -7.02 -7.42 26.21
C ASN A 171 -7.58 -7.00 24.85
N ASN A 172 -8.33 -5.92 24.84
CA ASN A 172 -8.88 -5.32 23.64
C ASN A 172 -8.06 -4.07 23.28
N VAL A 173 -7.65 -4.00 22.04
CA VAL A 173 -7.00 -2.79 21.50
C VAL A 173 -7.81 -2.31 20.31
N ALA A 174 -8.12 -1.02 20.29
CA ALA A 174 -8.89 -0.40 19.24
C ALA A 174 -8.16 0.80 18.64
N VAL A 175 -8.32 1.02 17.35
CA VAL A 175 -7.82 2.21 16.65
C VAL A 175 -8.81 2.65 15.59
N VAL A 176 -8.95 3.96 15.47
CA VAL A 176 -9.71 4.57 14.37
C VAL A 176 -8.81 4.59 13.13
N ILE A 177 -9.30 4.02 12.05
CA ILE A 177 -8.67 4.04 10.74
C ILE A 177 -9.42 5.07 9.90
N ASP A 178 -8.68 6.00 9.31
CA ASP A 178 -9.20 6.94 8.33
C ASP A 178 -8.66 6.58 6.94
N ASN A 179 -9.44 5.82 6.17
CA ASN A 179 -9.14 5.54 4.79
C ASN A 179 -9.56 6.72 3.91
N THR A 180 -8.67 7.71 3.77
CA THR A 180 -8.86 8.88 2.90
C THR A 180 -8.74 8.56 1.40
N GLY A 181 -8.48 7.30 1.06
CA GLY A 181 -8.64 6.79 -0.29
C GLY A 181 -10.12 6.72 -0.69
N ASN A 182 -10.40 6.75 -1.99
CA ASN A 182 -11.77 6.62 -2.48
C ASN A 182 -12.19 5.15 -2.72
N LEU A 183 -11.33 4.20 -2.38
CA LEU A 183 -11.51 2.77 -2.61
C LEU A 183 -11.31 1.97 -1.33
N PRO A 184 -12.04 0.85 -1.18
CA PRO A 184 -11.71 -0.14 -0.16
C PRO A 184 -10.28 -0.66 -0.36
N THR A 185 -9.61 -1.01 0.71
CA THR A 185 -8.24 -1.52 0.66
C THR A 185 -8.06 -2.78 1.49
N HIS A 186 -7.22 -3.67 0.99
CA HIS A 186 -6.80 -4.86 1.72
C HIS A 186 -5.75 -4.49 2.77
N CYS A 187 -5.62 -5.31 3.79
CA CYS A 187 -4.65 -5.09 4.85
C CYS A 187 -3.95 -6.38 5.26
N THR A 188 -2.78 -6.21 5.85
CA THR A 188 -2.05 -7.25 6.55
C THR A 188 -2.10 -6.96 8.04
N VAL A 189 -2.56 -7.93 8.81
CA VAL A 189 -2.53 -7.89 10.28
C VAL A 189 -1.44 -8.83 10.75
N LYS A 190 -0.46 -8.31 11.48
CA LYS A 190 0.58 -9.11 12.15
C LYS A 190 0.37 -9.04 13.65
N VAL A 191 0.24 -10.18 14.30
CA VAL A 191 0.09 -10.30 15.76
C VAL A 191 1.35 -10.91 16.33
N GLU A 192 2.09 -10.15 17.11
CA GLU A 192 3.30 -10.54 17.82
C GLU A 192 3.01 -10.49 19.34
N ALA A 193 2.21 -11.42 19.81
CA ALA A 193 1.79 -11.50 21.19
C ALA A 193 1.49 -12.95 21.55
N GLU A 194 1.84 -13.36 22.75
CA GLU A 194 1.36 -14.63 23.27
C GLU A 194 -0.15 -14.52 23.52
N THR A 195 -0.93 -15.22 22.71
CA THR A 195 -2.39 -15.14 22.79
C THR A 195 -3.07 -16.39 22.23
N ASP A 196 -4.25 -16.67 22.75
CA ASP A 196 -5.14 -17.71 22.27
C ASP A 196 -6.28 -17.07 21.47
N THR A 197 -6.59 -17.67 20.35
CA THR A 197 -7.78 -17.37 19.54
C THR A 197 -7.90 -15.88 19.19
N PRO A 198 -6.92 -15.27 18.46
CA PRO A 198 -6.96 -13.87 18.07
C PRO A 198 -8.21 -13.56 17.24
N LEU A 199 -8.87 -12.46 17.58
CA LEU A 199 -10.10 -11.99 16.93
C LEU A 199 -9.92 -10.55 16.46
N PHE A 200 -10.14 -10.33 15.18
CA PHE A 200 -10.12 -9.02 14.54
C PHE A 200 -11.53 -8.63 14.12
N ARG A 201 -11.90 -7.38 14.38
CA ARG A 201 -13.18 -6.82 13.91
C ARG A 201 -12.95 -5.46 13.31
N LEU A 202 -13.70 -5.17 12.26
CA LEU A 202 -13.80 -3.84 11.70
C LEU A 202 -15.23 -3.34 11.91
N LEU A 203 -15.34 -2.17 12.52
CA LEU A 203 -16.63 -1.55 12.82
C LEU A 203 -16.79 -0.27 12.01
N LYS A 204 -17.99 -0.05 11.49
CA LYS A 204 -18.40 1.20 10.84
C LYS A 204 -19.79 1.56 11.28
N ASN A 205 -20.02 2.83 11.63
CA ASN A 205 -21.31 3.33 12.14
C ASN A 205 -21.88 2.51 13.31
N GLY A 206 -20.99 2.01 14.19
CA GLY A 206 -21.39 1.21 15.37
C GLY A 206 -21.68 -0.27 15.09
N GLY A 207 -21.67 -0.70 13.84
CA GLY A 207 -21.88 -2.12 13.46
C GLY A 207 -20.58 -2.80 13.03
N VAL A 208 -20.46 -4.10 13.30
CA VAL A 208 -19.38 -4.94 12.78
C VAL A 208 -19.64 -5.19 11.29
N ILE A 209 -18.71 -4.78 10.45
CA ILE A 209 -18.79 -4.96 8.99
C ILE A 209 -17.91 -6.09 8.49
N GLU A 210 -16.77 -6.34 9.17
CA GLU A 210 -15.85 -7.43 8.87
C GLU A 210 -15.38 -8.07 10.16
N GLN A 211 -15.14 -9.39 10.12
CA GLN A 211 -14.63 -10.14 11.25
C GLN A 211 -13.72 -11.28 10.75
N ALA A 212 -12.62 -11.48 11.48
CA ALA A 212 -11.74 -12.63 11.30
C ALA A 212 -11.34 -13.18 12.66
N LYS A 213 -11.42 -14.49 12.83
CA LYS A 213 -11.06 -15.17 14.07
C LYS A 213 -10.35 -16.49 13.74
N TYR A 214 -9.24 -16.74 14.39
CA TYR A 214 -8.44 -17.93 14.17
C TYR A 214 -8.29 -18.70 15.48
N SER A 215 -8.63 -19.99 15.45
CA SER A 215 -8.50 -20.90 16.60
C SER A 215 -7.07 -21.41 16.73
N VAL A 216 -6.13 -20.49 16.96
CA VAL A 216 -4.70 -20.75 17.10
C VAL A 216 -4.17 -20.19 18.39
N TYR A 217 -3.11 -20.83 18.92
CA TYR A 217 -2.34 -20.31 20.04
C TYR A 217 -0.99 -19.80 19.54
N ILE A 218 -0.75 -18.51 19.69
CA ILE A 218 0.51 -17.86 19.37
C ILE A 218 1.40 -17.93 20.60
N ARG A 219 2.53 -18.62 20.51
CA ARG A 219 3.52 -18.74 21.62
C ARG A 219 4.41 -17.50 21.66
N THR A 220 5.06 -17.31 22.80
CA THR A 220 6.15 -16.32 22.96
C THR A 220 7.20 -16.52 21.84
N GLY A 221 7.60 -15.43 21.17
CA GLY A 221 8.52 -15.45 20.02
C GLY A 221 7.88 -15.81 18.67
N GLY A 222 6.65 -16.35 18.67
CA GLY A 222 5.89 -16.58 17.44
C GLY A 222 5.04 -15.38 17.02
N PHE A 223 4.48 -15.44 15.83
CA PHE A 223 3.54 -14.44 15.33
C PHE A 223 2.57 -15.02 14.31
N LEU A 224 1.40 -14.40 14.21
CA LEU A 224 0.40 -14.67 13.18
C LEU A 224 0.41 -13.56 12.14
N ILE A 225 0.39 -13.93 10.85
CA ILE A 225 0.15 -13.00 9.73
C ILE A 225 -1.17 -13.36 9.07
N VAL A 226 -2.03 -12.35 8.90
CA VAL A 226 -3.27 -12.46 8.11
C VAL A 226 -3.26 -11.36 7.06
N ASN A 227 -3.15 -11.74 5.80
CA ASN A 227 -3.11 -10.83 4.65
C ASN A 227 -4.36 -11.03 3.79
N SER A 228 -5.14 -9.98 3.60
CA SER A 228 -6.38 -10.01 2.82
C SER A 228 -6.21 -9.67 1.34
N ASP A 229 -5.00 -9.33 0.88
CA ASP A 229 -4.73 -9.03 -0.54
C ASP A 229 -4.94 -10.30 -1.39
N PRO A 230 -5.89 -10.32 -2.35
CA PRO A 230 -6.16 -11.50 -3.17
C PRO A 230 -4.94 -12.01 -3.95
N ALA A 231 -3.97 -11.14 -4.27
CA ALA A 231 -2.75 -11.54 -4.97
C ALA A 231 -1.77 -12.30 -4.05
N ASN A 232 -1.86 -12.06 -2.71
CA ASN A 232 -0.97 -12.63 -1.71
C ASN A 232 -1.74 -13.02 -0.45
N GLN A 233 -2.94 -13.59 -0.62
CA GLN A 233 -3.80 -13.95 0.50
C GLN A 233 -3.12 -14.99 1.38
N GLU A 234 -3.03 -14.71 2.68
CA GLU A 234 -2.28 -15.52 3.63
C GLU A 234 -2.94 -15.50 5.01
N ALA A 235 -2.96 -16.65 5.66
CA ALA A 235 -3.19 -16.77 7.10
C ALA A 235 -2.16 -17.79 7.64
N SER A 236 -1.05 -17.31 8.17
CA SER A 236 0.09 -18.15 8.55
C SER A 236 0.54 -17.87 9.97
N LEU A 237 0.73 -18.95 10.72
CA LEU A 237 1.36 -18.94 12.04
C LEU A 237 2.86 -19.22 11.88
N TYR A 238 3.68 -18.37 12.45
CA TYR A 238 5.12 -18.51 12.53
C TYR A 238 5.54 -18.85 13.95
N THR A 239 6.28 -19.93 14.11
CA THR A 239 6.81 -20.37 15.39
C THR A 239 8.32 -20.48 15.32
N GLU A 240 9.01 -19.99 16.34
CA GLU A 240 10.45 -20.15 16.48
C GLU A 240 10.77 -21.53 17.05
N HIS A 241 11.60 -22.29 16.34
CA HIS A 241 12.13 -23.56 16.79
C HIS A 241 13.51 -23.39 17.44
N THR A 242 13.94 -24.44 18.17
CA THR A 242 15.27 -24.51 18.77
C THR A 242 16.36 -24.34 17.71
N GLY A 243 17.06 -23.21 17.72
CA GLY A 243 18.04 -22.84 16.70
C GLY A 243 17.75 -21.56 15.95
N GLY A 244 16.62 -20.89 16.23
CA GLY A 244 16.23 -19.59 15.65
C GLY A 244 15.60 -19.70 14.25
N GLU A 245 15.32 -20.90 13.77
CA GLU A 245 14.59 -21.09 12.53
C GLU A 245 13.10 -20.88 12.73
N LEU A 246 12.50 -20.07 11.83
CA LEU A 246 11.06 -19.83 11.81
C LEU A 246 10.37 -20.92 11.00
N HIS A 247 9.47 -21.64 11.65
CA HIS A 247 8.56 -22.58 10.97
C HIS A 247 7.25 -21.87 10.65
N ARG A 248 6.82 -21.98 9.38
CA ARG A 248 5.57 -21.43 8.89
C ARG A 248 4.53 -22.53 8.75
N GLU A 249 3.37 -22.31 9.34
CA GLU A 249 2.19 -23.16 9.20
C GLU A 249 1.04 -22.36 8.59
N ASP A 250 0.41 -22.88 7.55
CA ASP A 250 -0.83 -22.33 7.02
C ASP A 250 -1.97 -22.66 7.98
N VAL A 251 -2.60 -21.64 8.52
CA VAL A 251 -3.70 -21.76 9.50
C VAL A 251 -5.03 -21.25 8.98
N TYR A 252 -5.17 -21.05 7.68
CA TYR A 252 -6.42 -20.62 7.06
C TYR A 252 -7.60 -21.55 7.42
N TYR A 253 -7.37 -22.85 7.49
CA TYR A 253 -8.38 -23.85 7.82
C TYR A 253 -8.84 -23.77 9.29
N LEU A 254 -8.10 -23.09 10.17
CA LEU A 254 -8.45 -22.86 11.58
C LEU A 254 -9.24 -21.56 11.78
N GLY A 255 -9.51 -20.83 10.70
CA GLY A 255 -10.41 -19.69 10.71
C GLY A 255 -11.83 -20.11 11.04
N GLU A 256 -12.49 -19.40 11.96
CA GLU A 256 -13.92 -19.65 12.22
C GLU A 256 -14.74 -19.34 10.98
N LYS A 257 -15.60 -20.28 10.61
CA LYS A 257 -16.49 -20.13 9.45
C LYS A 257 -17.71 -19.31 9.86
N TYR A 258 -17.68 -18.03 9.55
CA TYR A 258 -18.86 -17.18 9.60
C TYR A 258 -19.46 -17.07 8.20
N TYR A 259 -20.73 -17.39 8.04
CA TYR A 259 -21.39 -17.26 6.73
C TYR A 259 -21.42 -15.82 6.20
N ALA A 260 -21.27 -14.84 7.09
CA ALA A 260 -21.30 -13.42 6.75
C ALA A 260 -19.92 -12.79 6.52
N TYR A 261 -18.81 -13.47 6.88
CA TYR A 261 -17.46 -12.90 6.86
C TYR A 261 -16.46 -13.85 6.22
N SER A 262 -15.46 -13.28 5.54
CA SER A 262 -14.46 -14.05 4.80
C SER A 262 -13.25 -14.49 5.64
N ASN A 263 -13.18 -14.11 6.92
CA ASN A 263 -11.96 -14.20 7.76
C ASN A 263 -10.77 -13.35 7.28
N PHE A 264 -11.02 -12.41 6.38
CA PHE A 264 -10.04 -11.43 5.92
C PHE A 264 -10.65 -10.04 6.04
N ILE A 265 -9.85 -9.10 6.51
CA ILE A 265 -10.32 -7.73 6.74
C ILE A 265 -10.07 -6.88 5.50
N THR A 266 -11.13 -6.26 4.99
CA THR A 266 -11.06 -5.24 3.94
C THR A 266 -11.51 -3.90 4.52
N ILE A 267 -10.64 -2.90 4.51
CA ILE A 267 -10.89 -1.59 5.09
C ILE A 267 -11.68 -0.74 4.08
N PRO A 268 -12.93 -0.36 4.36
CA PRO A 268 -13.72 0.48 3.44
C PRO A 268 -13.17 1.90 3.40
N SER A 269 -13.57 2.67 2.40
CA SER A 269 -13.30 4.11 2.36
C SER A 269 -13.97 4.85 3.51
N GLY A 270 -13.35 5.93 4.00
CA GLY A 270 -13.78 6.73 5.13
C GLY A 270 -13.38 6.13 6.47
N GLN A 271 -14.01 6.62 7.55
CA GLN A 271 -13.67 6.21 8.91
C GLN A 271 -14.26 4.84 9.26
N SER A 272 -13.43 4.02 9.90
CA SER A 272 -13.79 2.76 10.52
C SER A 272 -12.96 2.55 11.79
N MET A 273 -13.35 1.60 12.63
CA MET A 273 -12.62 1.26 13.84
C MET A 273 -12.16 -0.20 13.75
N PHE A 274 -10.84 -0.41 13.81
CA PHE A 274 -10.27 -1.74 13.94
C PHE A 274 -10.17 -2.09 15.41
N LEU A 275 -10.71 -3.26 15.76
CA LEU A 275 -10.70 -3.81 17.10
C LEU A 275 -9.99 -5.16 17.07
N PHE A 276 -8.96 -5.30 17.87
CA PHE A 276 -8.31 -6.58 18.15
C PHE A 276 -8.68 -7.04 19.55
N THR A 277 -9.03 -8.32 19.67
CA THR A 277 -9.36 -8.98 20.93
C THR A 277 -8.50 -10.23 21.05
N ALA A 278 -7.78 -10.34 22.16
CA ALA A 278 -6.98 -11.50 22.49
C ALA A 278 -7.40 -12.08 23.83
N LYS A 279 -7.33 -13.41 23.95
CA LYS A 279 -7.43 -14.09 25.24
C LYS A 279 -6.03 -14.27 25.82
N ASN A 280 -5.90 -14.04 27.12
CA ASN A 280 -4.68 -14.30 27.90
C ASN A 280 -3.40 -13.59 27.40
N SER A 281 -3.52 -12.54 26.59
CA SER A 281 -2.38 -11.75 26.16
C SER A 281 -1.84 -10.93 27.34
N GLN A 282 -0.56 -11.06 27.64
CA GLN A 282 0.08 -10.25 28.69
C GLN A 282 0.88 -9.09 28.09
N PHE A 283 1.59 -9.32 26.99
CA PHE A 283 2.41 -8.34 26.30
C PHE A 283 2.46 -8.65 24.81
N GLY A 284 2.67 -7.65 24.01
CA GLY A 284 2.85 -7.81 22.57
C GLY A 284 2.41 -6.62 21.76
N ARG A 285 2.36 -6.81 20.45
CA ARG A 285 1.92 -5.78 19.53
C ARG A 285 1.09 -6.37 18.39
N VAL A 286 0.18 -5.57 17.90
CA VAL A 286 -0.56 -5.83 16.66
C VAL A 286 -0.19 -4.75 15.66
N THR A 287 0.33 -5.15 14.52
CA THR A 287 0.66 -4.23 13.43
C THR A 287 -0.33 -4.42 12.30
N LEU A 288 -0.99 -3.33 11.92
CA LEU A 288 -1.88 -3.26 10.78
C LEU A 288 -1.18 -2.48 9.66
N THR A 289 -0.95 -3.14 8.54
CA THR A 289 -0.36 -2.53 7.34
C THR A 289 -1.39 -2.53 6.21
N TYR A 290 -1.63 -1.39 5.59
CA TYR A 290 -2.54 -1.25 4.46
C TYR A 290 -2.10 -0.11 3.55
N SER A 291 -2.56 -0.11 2.30
CA SER A 291 -2.26 0.98 1.36
C SER A 291 -3.55 1.69 0.99
N LEU A 292 -3.65 2.97 1.32
CA LEU A 292 -4.70 3.83 0.79
C LEU A 292 -4.65 3.79 -0.74
N GLN A 293 -5.80 3.80 -1.39
CA GLN A 293 -5.88 3.75 -2.84
C GLN A 293 -6.72 4.89 -3.39
N LYS A 294 -6.21 5.55 -4.43
CA LYS A 294 -6.92 6.58 -5.21
C LYS A 294 -6.76 6.34 -6.69
N GLU A 295 -7.79 6.71 -7.43
CA GLU A 295 -7.73 6.72 -8.89
C GLU A 295 -7.02 7.98 -9.39
N LEU A 296 -7.23 9.09 -8.69
CA LEU A 296 -6.69 10.40 -9.02
C LEU A 296 -6.09 11.06 -7.77
N ILE A 297 -4.95 11.76 -7.94
CA ILE A 297 -4.26 12.54 -6.89
C ILE A 297 -4.00 13.97 -7.34
#